data_b5ee87fb266a629e2db8d025562b12c4
#
_entry.id   b5ee87fb266a629e2db8d025562b12c4
#
_cell.length_a   1.000
_cell.length_b   1.000
_cell.length_c   1.000
_cell.angle_alpha   90.00
_cell.angle_beta   90.00
_cell.angle_gamma   90.00
#
_symmetry.space_group_name_H-M   'P 1'
#
loop_
_entity.id
_entity.type
_entity.pdbx_description
1 polymer ?
#
loop_
_entity_poly.entity_id
_entity_poly.type
_entity_poly.pdbx_seq_one_letter_code
_entity_poly.pdbx_strand_id
1 'polypeptide(L)'
;MTGVEGLRDWERVAVDGFPYRELQPYRPGVLLDERVLADQRLRLWVGYEGDRPVCMGTLFVFAGVAAFSLGVTLPEARRRGYWAAMAGVRLLEEPDLPAVGIFSDMSRPPAEALGFLPLLRFTLWHRPRPATATS
;
A
#
# COMPACT_ATOMS: atom_id res chain seq x y z
N MET A 1 6.52 7.86 8.22
CA MET A 1 7.67 7.78 7.29
C MET A 1 8.17 9.19 7.05
N THR A 2 9.43 9.37 7.08
CA THR A 2 10.08 10.67 6.91
C THR A 2 11.17 10.59 5.85
N GLY A 3 11.12 11.52 4.90
CA GLY A 3 12.17 11.72 3.91
C GLY A 3 12.21 10.74 2.74
N VAL A 4 13.15 11.03 1.86
CA VAL A 4 13.31 10.32 0.57
C VAL A 4 13.72 8.87 0.77
N GLU A 5 14.58 8.58 1.75
CA GLU A 5 15.03 7.21 2.03
C GLU A 5 13.84 6.30 2.40
N GLY A 6 12.98 6.75 3.31
CA GLY A 6 11.76 6.03 3.65
C GLY A 6 10.83 5.82 2.46
N LEU A 7 10.73 6.82 1.57
CA LEU A 7 9.96 6.68 0.32
C LEU A 7 10.54 5.58 -0.57
N ARG A 8 11.85 5.48 -0.68
CA ARG A 8 12.51 4.43 -1.47
C ARG A 8 12.32 3.04 -0.85
N ASP A 9 12.33 2.94 0.47
CA ASP A 9 12.02 1.68 1.16
C ASP A 9 10.56 1.27 0.94
N TRP A 10 9.62 2.23 1.05
CA TRP A 10 8.22 2.01 0.75
C TRP A 10 8.03 1.47 -0.68
N GLU A 11 8.66 2.14 -1.64
CA GLU A 11 8.58 1.80 -3.06
C GLU A 11 9.16 0.40 -3.35
N ARG A 12 10.29 0.07 -2.74
CA ARG A 12 10.93 -1.24 -2.87
C ARG A 12 10.03 -2.36 -2.35
N VAL A 13 9.46 -2.17 -1.17
CA VAL A 13 8.51 -3.16 -0.60
C VAL A 13 7.29 -3.32 -1.49
N ALA A 14 6.77 -2.23 -2.06
CA ALA A 14 5.63 -2.29 -2.98
C ALA A 14 5.97 -3.10 -4.24
N VAL A 15 7.09 -2.81 -4.89
CA VAL A 15 7.52 -3.49 -6.12
C VAL A 15 7.75 -4.99 -5.88
N ASP A 16 8.40 -5.34 -4.78
CA ASP A 16 8.73 -6.72 -4.47
C ASP A 16 7.52 -7.50 -3.90
N GLY A 17 6.69 -6.83 -3.13
CA GLY A 17 5.53 -7.45 -2.49
C GLY A 17 4.36 -7.71 -3.41
N PHE A 18 4.11 -6.81 -4.37
CA PHE A 18 3.07 -6.97 -5.39
C PHE A 18 3.54 -7.70 -6.64
N PRO A 19 4.65 -8.34 -6.68
CA PRO A 19 5.52 -8.84 -7.74
C PRO A 19 5.30 -8.15 -9.09
N TYR A 20 5.53 -6.85 -9.12
CA TYR A 20 5.49 -6.09 -10.37
C TYR A 20 6.68 -6.44 -11.27
N ARG A 21 6.52 -7.43 -12.11
CA ARG A 21 7.61 -7.95 -12.97
C ARG A 21 8.17 -6.89 -13.91
N GLU A 22 7.31 -6.01 -14.41
CA GLU A 22 7.67 -4.94 -15.33
C GLU A 22 8.57 -3.88 -14.68
N LEU A 23 8.57 -3.81 -13.35
CA LEU A 23 9.33 -2.85 -12.58
C LEU A 23 10.61 -3.44 -11.97
N GLN A 24 10.92 -4.67 -12.31
CA GLN A 24 12.16 -5.31 -11.88
C GLN A 24 13.29 -5.11 -12.93
N PRO A 25 14.55 -4.94 -12.50
CA PRO A 25 14.96 -4.69 -11.12
C PRO A 25 14.48 -3.33 -10.62
N TYR A 26 14.23 -3.22 -9.31
CA TYR A 26 13.76 -1.98 -8.70
C TYR A 26 14.69 -0.80 -9.01
N ARG A 27 14.10 0.34 -9.33
CA ARG A 27 14.79 1.61 -9.52
C ARG A 27 14.06 2.71 -8.76
N PRO A 28 14.79 3.61 -8.05
CA PRO A 28 14.17 4.71 -7.32
C PRO A 28 13.31 5.59 -8.23
N GLY A 29 12.11 5.93 -7.75
CA GLY A 29 11.16 6.80 -8.47
C GLY A 29 10.28 6.08 -9.48
N VAL A 30 10.30 4.75 -9.50
CA VAL A 30 9.52 3.95 -10.46
C VAL A 30 8.02 4.01 -10.20
N LEU A 31 7.60 4.19 -8.96
CA LEU A 31 6.17 4.30 -8.58
C LEU A 31 5.79 5.72 -8.17
N LEU A 32 6.59 6.35 -7.34
CA LEU A 32 6.27 7.65 -6.75
C LEU A 32 7.43 8.64 -6.90
N ASP A 33 7.08 9.83 -7.34
CA ASP A 33 7.97 10.98 -7.35
C ASP A 33 8.14 11.54 -5.91
N GLU A 34 9.29 12.11 -5.61
CA GLU A 34 9.59 12.69 -4.28
C GLU A 34 8.64 13.82 -3.89
N ARG A 35 8.01 14.47 -4.84
CA ARG A 35 7.02 15.53 -4.60
C ARG A 35 5.82 15.05 -3.78
N VAL A 36 5.54 13.73 -3.77
CA VAL A 36 4.46 13.17 -2.94
C VAL A 36 4.68 13.41 -1.45
N LEU A 37 5.92 13.60 -1.01
CA LEU A 37 6.24 13.86 0.39
C LEU A 37 5.68 15.21 0.88
N ALA A 38 5.39 16.13 -0.03
CA ALA A 38 4.78 17.41 0.29
C ALA A 38 3.24 17.35 0.36
N ASP A 39 2.62 16.27 -0.10
CA ASP A 39 1.17 16.13 -0.07
C ASP A 39 0.70 15.56 1.27
N GLN A 40 0.16 16.42 2.12
CA GLN A 40 -0.31 16.03 3.46
C GLN A 40 -1.50 15.06 3.44
N ARG A 41 -2.20 14.93 2.32
CA ARG A 41 -3.31 13.98 2.18
C ARG A 41 -2.82 12.54 2.04
N LEU A 42 -1.63 12.37 1.48
CA LEU A 42 -1.02 11.06 1.28
C LEU A 42 -0.06 10.76 2.42
N ARG A 43 -0.32 9.69 3.14
CA ARG A 43 0.50 9.24 4.27
C ARG A 43 1.01 7.85 3.99
N LEU A 44 2.30 7.68 4.17
CA LEU A 44 3.00 6.45 3.82
C LEU A 44 3.71 5.90 5.06
N TRP A 45 3.64 4.58 5.22
CA TRP A 45 4.33 3.87 6.29
C TRP A 45 5.18 2.75 5.74
N VAL A 46 6.29 2.53 6.40
CA VAL A 46 7.14 1.34 6.19
C VAL A 46 7.32 0.67 7.54
N GLY A 47 7.10 -0.62 7.57
CA GLY A 47 7.42 -1.44 8.74
C GLY A 47 8.74 -2.15 8.53
N TYR A 48 9.55 -2.14 9.59
CA TYR A 48 10.90 -2.71 9.57
C TYR A 48 11.02 -3.88 10.54
N GLU A 49 11.80 -4.86 10.13
CA GLU A 49 12.33 -5.92 10.99
C GLU A 49 13.83 -5.67 11.13
N GLY A 50 14.24 -5.09 12.26
CA GLY A 50 15.58 -4.51 12.37
C GLY A 50 15.72 -3.33 11.38
N ASP A 51 16.71 -3.40 10.52
CA ASP A 51 16.97 -2.39 9.47
C ASP A 51 16.33 -2.75 8.13
N ARG A 52 15.65 -3.88 8.06
CA ARG A 52 15.07 -4.38 6.81
C ARG A 52 13.61 -3.96 6.67
N PRO A 53 13.23 -3.23 5.61
CA PRO A 53 11.83 -2.95 5.34
C PRO A 53 11.10 -4.23 4.90
N VAL A 54 9.98 -4.55 5.54
CA VAL A 54 9.25 -5.81 5.32
C VAL A 54 7.78 -5.63 4.97
N CYS A 55 7.19 -4.48 5.31
CA CYS A 55 5.82 -4.18 4.93
C CYS A 55 5.65 -2.68 4.68
N MET A 56 4.61 -2.34 3.97
CA MET A 56 4.28 -0.95 3.70
C MET A 56 2.77 -0.75 3.71
N GLY A 57 2.34 0.47 3.92
CA GLY A 57 0.95 0.85 3.87
C GLY A 57 0.77 2.31 3.48
N THR A 58 -0.39 2.59 2.95
CA THR A 58 -0.75 3.92 2.47
C THR A 58 -2.12 4.31 2.98
N LEU A 59 -2.25 5.56 3.37
CA LEU A 59 -3.52 6.17 3.71
C LEU A 59 -3.67 7.46 2.91
N PHE A 60 -4.80 7.61 2.24
CA PHE A 60 -5.15 8.84 1.55
C PHE A 60 -6.34 9.49 2.26
N VAL A 61 -6.12 10.66 2.84
CA VAL A 61 -7.15 11.39 3.57
C VAL A 61 -7.71 12.49 2.69
N PHE A 62 -8.96 12.30 2.28
CA PHE A 62 -9.59 13.21 1.33
C PHE A 62 -11.11 13.19 1.50
N ALA A 63 -11.74 14.35 1.37
CA ALA A 63 -13.20 14.49 1.38
C ALA A 63 -13.87 13.87 2.62
N GLY A 64 -13.25 13.97 3.79
CA GLY A 64 -13.80 13.45 5.04
C GLY A 64 -13.72 11.93 5.19
N VAL A 65 -12.87 11.28 4.43
CA VAL A 65 -12.68 9.82 4.45
C VAL A 65 -11.20 9.49 4.56
N ALA A 66 -10.87 8.46 5.34
CA ALA A 66 -9.54 7.86 5.40
C ALA A 66 -9.53 6.63 4.48
N ALA A 67 -8.94 6.77 3.30
CA ALA A 67 -8.91 5.70 2.30
C ALA A 67 -7.64 4.86 2.42
N PHE A 68 -7.84 3.58 2.75
CA PHE A 68 -6.77 2.58 2.71
C PHE A 68 -6.48 2.26 1.25
N SER A 69 -5.28 2.53 0.83
CA SER A 69 -4.78 2.11 -0.46
C SER A 69 -3.52 1.30 -0.26
N LEU A 70 -2.91 0.83 -1.26
CA LEU A 70 -1.70 0.01 -1.28
C LEU A 70 -1.18 -0.40 0.11
N GLY A 71 -1.24 -1.67 0.39
CA GLY A 71 -0.66 -2.26 1.60
C GLY A 71 -0.20 -3.68 1.29
N VAL A 72 1.05 -3.98 1.61
CA VAL A 72 1.61 -5.29 1.34
C VAL A 72 2.69 -5.64 2.34
N THR A 73 2.81 -6.93 2.62
CA THR A 73 3.91 -7.52 3.39
C THR A 73 4.71 -8.41 2.45
N LEU A 74 6.03 -8.32 2.50
CA LEU A 74 6.90 -9.19 1.71
C LEU A 74 6.60 -10.67 2.01
N PRO A 75 6.65 -11.57 1.00
CA PRO A 75 6.27 -12.96 1.18
C PRO A 75 6.96 -13.66 2.36
N GLU A 76 8.25 -13.43 2.56
CA GLU A 76 9.05 -14.03 3.63
C GLU A 76 8.72 -13.48 5.03
N ALA A 77 8.02 -12.36 5.11
CA ALA A 77 7.61 -11.73 6.38
C ALA A 77 6.12 -11.94 6.69
N ARG A 78 5.39 -12.67 5.87
CA ARG A 78 3.96 -12.93 6.07
C ARG A 78 3.72 -13.84 7.27
N ARG A 79 2.48 -13.80 7.80
CA ARG A 79 2.01 -14.60 8.95
C ARG A 79 2.73 -14.26 10.27
N ARG A 80 3.22 -13.03 10.38
CA ARG A 80 3.87 -12.53 11.60
C ARG A 80 3.12 -11.34 12.23
N GLY A 81 1.90 -11.04 11.75
CA GLY A 81 1.08 -9.95 12.26
C GLY A 81 1.39 -8.57 11.70
N TYR A 82 2.28 -8.43 10.73
CA TYR A 82 2.65 -7.13 10.15
C TYR A 82 1.48 -6.46 9.44
N TRP A 83 0.64 -7.22 8.74
CA TRP A 83 -0.52 -6.66 8.06
C TRP A 83 -1.49 -6.01 9.05
N ALA A 84 -1.81 -6.72 10.14
CA ALA A 84 -2.72 -6.20 11.17
C ALA A 84 -2.13 -4.98 11.87
N ALA A 85 -0.84 -5.00 12.20
CA ALA A 85 -0.16 -3.86 12.80
C ALA A 85 -0.16 -2.65 11.87
N MET A 86 0.14 -2.86 10.58
CA MET A 86 0.13 -1.81 9.56
C MET A 86 -1.28 -1.23 9.35
N ALA A 87 -2.30 -2.07 9.36
CA ALA A 87 -3.68 -1.61 9.29
C ALA A 87 -4.07 -0.83 10.54
N GLY A 88 -3.65 -1.30 11.72
CA GLY A 88 -3.92 -0.65 13.00
C GLY A 88 -3.35 0.75 13.09
N VAL A 89 -2.09 0.98 12.71
CA VAL A 89 -1.50 2.32 12.76
C VAL A 89 -2.21 3.28 11.81
N ARG A 90 -2.67 2.80 10.66
CA ARG A 90 -3.44 3.63 9.72
C ARG A 90 -4.82 4.00 10.26
N LEU A 91 -5.50 3.08 10.95
CA LEU A 91 -6.79 3.37 11.59
C LEU A 91 -6.66 4.41 12.71
N LEU A 92 -5.56 4.37 13.45
CA LEU A 92 -5.31 5.31 14.55
C LEU A 92 -4.89 6.70 14.08
N GLU A 93 -4.49 6.85 12.83
CA GLU A 93 -4.04 8.14 12.28
C GLU A 93 -5.18 9.16 12.19
N GLU A 94 -6.37 8.71 11.78
CA GLU A 94 -7.57 9.54 11.67
C GLU A 94 -8.76 8.82 12.32
N PRO A 95 -8.78 8.69 13.65
CA PRO A 95 -9.75 7.84 14.35
C PRO A 95 -11.20 8.34 14.23
N ASP A 96 -11.39 9.61 13.92
CA ASP A 96 -12.71 10.23 13.80
C ASP A 96 -13.29 10.18 12.38
N LEU A 97 -12.50 9.73 11.41
CA LEU A 97 -12.95 9.61 10.04
C LEU A 97 -13.40 8.17 9.71
N PRO A 98 -14.44 8.02 8.89
CA PRO A 98 -14.74 6.69 8.36
C PRO A 98 -13.58 6.21 7.50
N ALA A 99 -13.18 4.95 7.70
CA ALA A 99 -12.15 4.31 6.91
C ALA A 99 -12.78 3.47 5.81
N VAL A 100 -12.28 3.60 4.60
CA VAL A 100 -12.69 2.79 3.45
C VAL A 100 -11.46 2.12 2.84
N GLY A 101 -11.65 0.98 2.23
CA GLY A 101 -10.55 0.28 1.57
C GLY A 101 -11.06 -0.73 0.56
N ILE A 102 -10.16 -1.11 -0.33
CA ILE A 102 -10.36 -2.19 -1.28
C ILE A 102 -9.42 -3.31 -0.86
N PHE A 103 -9.98 -4.46 -0.54
CA PHE A 103 -9.23 -5.60 -0.05
C PHE A 103 -9.38 -6.78 -1.00
N SER A 104 -8.27 -7.49 -1.24
CA SER A 104 -8.29 -8.75 -1.94
C SER A 104 -9.01 -9.83 -1.11
N ASP A 105 -9.32 -10.96 -1.73
CA ASP A 105 -9.90 -12.09 -1.03
C ASP A 105 -9.00 -12.58 0.13
N MET A 106 -7.68 -12.44 -0.01
CA MET A 106 -6.72 -12.79 1.05
C MET A 106 -6.75 -11.81 2.22
N SER A 107 -6.95 -10.52 1.94
CA SER A 107 -6.94 -9.46 2.96
C SER A 107 -8.31 -9.24 3.59
N ARG A 108 -9.38 -9.77 2.99
CA ARG A 108 -10.75 -9.60 3.47
C ARG A 108 -10.96 -10.13 4.89
N PRO A 109 -10.62 -11.38 5.24
CA PRO A 109 -10.84 -11.88 6.60
C PRO A 109 -10.17 -11.02 7.69
N PRO A 110 -8.87 -10.68 7.58
CA PRO A 110 -8.25 -9.82 8.58
C PRO A 110 -8.82 -8.39 8.59
N ALA A 111 -9.28 -7.87 7.46
CA ALA A 111 -9.95 -6.57 7.43
C ALA A 111 -11.29 -6.61 8.19
N GLU A 112 -12.10 -7.64 7.98
CA GLU A 112 -13.36 -7.83 8.72
C GLU A 112 -13.10 -7.99 10.23
N ALA A 113 -12.03 -8.65 10.63
CA ALA A 113 -11.64 -8.79 12.04
C ALA A 113 -11.29 -7.44 12.67
N LEU A 114 -10.87 -6.44 11.88
CA LEU A 114 -10.63 -5.08 12.34
C LEU A 114 -11.86 -4.18 12.30
N GLY A 115 -13.01 -4.72 11.92
CA GLY A 115 -14.27 -4.00 11.90
C GLY A 115 -14.68 -3.42 10.54
N PHE A 116 -13.94 -3.70 9.47
CA PHE A 116 -14.38 -3.33 8.13
C PHE A 116 -15.58 -4.15 7.71
N LEU A 117 -16.61 -3.48 7.20
CA LEU A 117 -17.84 -4.12 6.73
C LEU A 117 -17.84 -4.17 5.20
N PRO A 118 -18.15 -5.32 4.59
CA PRO A 118 -18.23 -5.39 3.13
C PRO A 118 -19.41 -4.58 2.60
N LEU A 119 -19.13 -3.67 1.67
CA LEU A 119 -20.17 -2.84 1.02
C LEU A 119 -20.50 -3.40 -0.35
N LEU A 120 -19.50 -3.77 -1.14
CA LEU A 120 -19.71 -4.30 -2.48
C LEU A 120 -18.49 -5.12 -2.90
N ARG A 121 -18.69 -5.93 -3.90
CA ARG A 121 -17.63 -6.66 -4.59
C ARG A 121 -17.64 -6.22 -6.05
N PHE A 122 -16.44 -6.01 -6.63
CA PHE A 122 -16.32 -5.64 -8.03
C PHE A 122 -15.20 -6.40 -8.72
N THR A 123 -15.32 -6.51 -10.04
CA THR A 123 -14.28 -7.10 -10.88
C THR A 123 -13.63 -5.98 -11.69
N LEU A 124 -12.32 -5.90 -11.60
CA LEU A 124 -11.56 -4.94 -12.39
C LEU A 124 -11.29 -5.52 -13.78
N TRP A 125 -11.76 -4.81 -14.80
CA TRP A 125 -11.51 -5.18 -16.19
C TRP A 125 -10.37 -4.35 -16.74
N HIS A 126 -9.38 -5.00 -17.31
CA HIS A 126 -8.22 -4.35 -17.92
C HIS A 126 -8.15 -4.65 -19.41
N ARG A 127 -8.07 -3.61 -20.21
CA ARG A 127 -7.77 -3.74 -21.63
C ARG A 127 -6.31 -3.33 -21.83
N PRO A 128 -5.42 -4.27 -22.18
CA PRO A 128 -4.03 -3.92 -22.43
C PRO A 128 -3.91 -2.96 -23.62
N ARG A 129 -2.93 -2.08 -23.53
CA ARG A 129 -2.59 -1.26 -24.70
C ARG A 129 -2.05 -2.19 -25.80
N PRO A 130 -2.49 -2.02 -27.06
CA PRO A 130 -1.89 -2.79 -28.15
C PRO A 130 -0.38 -2.55 -28.19
N ALA A 131 0.37 -3.62 -28.52
CA ALA A 131 1.81 -3.51 -28.72
C ALA A 131 2.08 -2.48 -29.82
N THR A 132 2.84 -1.42 -29.48
CA THR A 132 3.32 -0.49 -30.50
C THR A 132 4.41 -1.17 -31.30
N ALA A 133 4.27 -1.14 -32.64
CA ALA A 133 5.34 -1.60 -33.51
C ALA A 133 6.56 -0.71 -33.23
N THR A 134 7.64 -1.31 -32.72
CA THR A 134 8.93 -0.63 -32.62
C THR A 134 9.53 -0.60 -34.02
N SER A 135 9.67 0.59 -34.54
CA SER A 135 10.43 0.79 -35.79
C SER A 135 11.93 0.64 -35.51
#